data_ed85fdded29ede92bfe74373b8cfe34f
#
_entry.id   ed85fdded29ede92bfe74373b8cfe34f
#
_cell.length_a   1.000
_cell.length_b   1.000
_cell.length_c   1.000
_cell.angle_alpha   90.00
_cell.angle_beta   90.00
_cell.angle_gamma   90.00
#
_symmetry.space_group_name_H-M   'P 1'
#
loop_
_entity.id
_entity.type
_entity.pdbx_description
1 polymer ?
#
loop_
_entity_poly.entity_id
_entity_poly.type
_entity_poly.pdbx_seq_one_letter_code
_entity_poly.pdbx_strand_id
1 'polypeptide(L)'
;MAKKTHKMGVAAGIVVIVAVVIFVRMMINVKTYRYSTVDTVLRNPLIGFAPNADYFDAVGDNTLVYVDVTWRELEPEEGVFDFASIEEENFLDTWRASGKNVVFRFVCDEPSDEEHMDIPDWLYEKTDDGIFYDTDYGKGYSPDYSNETFIAYHAKAVEELGKRYGGDSFFCYIELGSVGHWGEWHVKYEDGIKRLPSEDTLRKYVEPYISAFPNAKLLMRRPFSYVSEYDLGVFNDMTGHARDTMEWLSWIEEGGIYSEPEQPMELIAVPKVWESAPVGGEFTSEYSMEEMLTDRLDGTLKLLSKSHMTFAGPMCPIADEDEKDYPDEVYQVLKRLGYRYGISECVMTDIKLTGQLSVRLTVNNYGTAPIYFDWHMFVYLMDGSGNAIKRYDTGVDLTEICGQESADVKLNITGDDRKHLLNGTYSLAVGIENPDTGMPQVQLDMNAENMDGYFFLN
;
A
#
# COMPACT_ATOMS: atom_id res chain seq x y z
N MET A 1 -11.34 -47.31 -61.85
CA MET A 1 -12.47 -46.99 -60.91
C MET A 1 -12.00 -46.52 -59.53
N ALA A 2 -10.96 -47.08 -58.91
CA ALA A 2 -10.55 -46.79 -57.54
C ALA A 2 -10.10 -45.31 -57.31
N LYS A 3 -9.51 -44.59 -58.26
CA LYS A 3 -9.08 -43.16 -58.10
C LYS A 3 -10.26 -42.17 -58.07
N LYS A 4 -11.41 -42.50 -58.61
CA LYS A 4 -12.58 -41.60 -58.61
C LYS A 4 -13.36 -41.65 -57.30
N THR A 5 -13.42 -42.83 -56.68
CA THR A 5 -14.07 -43.02 -55.35
C THR A 5 -13.25 -42.38 -54.22
N HIS A 6 -11.94 -42.41 -54.30
CA HIS A 6 -11.08 -41.74 -53.29
C HIS A 6 -11.22 -40.21 -53.32
N LYS A 7 -11.30 -39.58 -54.50
CA LYS A 7 -11.52 -38.13 -54.61
C LYS A 7 -12.92 -37.71 -54.17
N MET A 8 -13.93 -38.54 -54.36
CA MET A 8 -15.29 -38.28 -53.84
C MET A 8 -15.38 -38.36 -52.32
N GLY A 9 -14.67 -39.31 -51.69
CA GLY A 9 -14.63 -39.43 -50.22
C GLY A 9 -13.93 -38.26 -49.56
N VAL A 10 -12.82 -37.76 -50.15
CA VAL A 10 -12.10 -36.57 -49.64
C VAL A 10 -12.94 -35.30 -49.82
N ALA A 11 -13.62 -35.12 -50.95
CA ALA A 11 -14.51 -33.97 -51.17
C ALA A 11 -15.70 -33.96 -50.19
N ALA A 12 -16.32 -35.14 -49.95
CA ALA A 12 -17.41 -35.26 -48.97
C ALA A 12 -16.91 -34.97 -47.53
N GLY A 13 -15.72 -35.44 -47.16
CA GLY A 13 -15.12 -35.15 -45.85
C GLY A 13 -14.87 -33.64 -45.66
N ILE A 14 -14.36 -32.96 -46.68
CA ILE A 14 -14.15 -31.51 -46.64
C ILE A 14 -15.47 -30.75 -46.48
N VAL A 15 -16.51 -31.14 -47.18
CA VAL A 15 -17.85 -30.53 -47.08
C VAL A 15 -18.42 -30.68 -45.67
N VAL A 16 -18.28 -31.87 -45.05
CA VAL A 16 -18.72 -32.12 -43.68
C VAL A 16 -17.93 -31.28 -42.69
N ILE A 17 -16.62 -31.17 -42.83
CA ILE A 17 -15.79 -30.35 -41.97
C ILE A 17 -16.18 -28.86 -42.08
N VAL A 18 -16.39 -28.34 -43.30
CA VAL A 18 -16.82 -26.97 -43.54
C VAL A 18 -18.20 -26.73 -42.95
N ALA A 19 -19.14 -27.65 -43.08
CA ALA A 19 -20.47 -27.54 -42.49
C ALA A 19 -20.42 -27.53 -40.96
N VAL A 20 -19.57 -28.37 -40.34
CA VAL A 20 -19.37 -28.40 -38.89
C VAL A 20 -18.74 -27.08 -38.42
N VAL A 21 -17.74 -26.56 -39.13
CA VAL A 21 -17.13 -25.27 -38.78
C VAL A 21 -18.12 -24.10 -38.88
N ILE A 22 -18.95 -24.09 -39.91
CA ILE A 22 -20.02 -23.09 -40.06
C ILE A 22 -21.04 -23.22 -38.94
N PHE A 23 -21.48 -24.43 -38.63
CA PHE A 23 -22.43 -24.72 -37.55
C PHE A 23 -21.88 -24.23 -36.21
N VAL A 24 -20.63 -24.58 -35.87
CA VAL A 24 -19.96 -24.14 -34.64
C VAL A 24 -19.88 -22.59 -34.58
N ARG A 25 -19.53 -21.94 -35.67
CA ARG A 25 -19.51 -20.46 -35.74
C ARG A 25 -20.91 -19.83 -35.56
N MET A 26 -21.97 -20.48 -36.03
CA MET A 26 -23.36 -20.01 -35.81
C MET A 26 -23.84 -20.19 -34.35
N MET A 27 -23.20 -21.10 -33.61
CA MET A 27 -23.51 -21.41 -32.22
C MET A 27 -22.71 -20.58 -31.21
N ILE A 28 -21.71 -19.81 -31.67
CA ILE A 28 -20.86 -18.98 -30.84
C ILE A 28 -20.96 -17.52 -31.29
N ASN A 29 -21.29 -16.63 -30.37
CA ASN A 29 -21.26 -15.21 -30.59
C ASN A 29 -20.22 -14.57 -29.63
N VAL A 30 -19.27 -13.81 -30.18
CA VAL A 30 -18.19 -13.17 -29.42
C VAL A 30 -18.32 -11.67 -29.54
N LYS A 31 -18.31 -10.99 -28.40
CA LYS A 31 -18.15 -9.54 -28.30
C LYS A 31 -16.88 -9.25 -27.54
N THR A 32 -16.11 -8.29 -27.99
CA THR A 32 -14.87 -7.85 -27.35
C THR A 32 -14.93 -6.35 -27.12
N TYR A 33 -14.70 -5.96 -25.89
CA TYR A 33 -14.57 -4.58 -25.44
C TYR A 33 -13.13 -4.34 -25.01
N ARG A 34 -12.56 -3.20 -25.37
CA ARG A 34 -11.19 -2.82 -25.04
C ARG A 34 -11.20 -1.46 -24.38
N TYR A 35 -10.36 -1.32 -23.36
CA TYR A 35 -10.24 -0.11 -22.58
C TYR A 35 -8.79 0.35 -22.59
N SER A 36 -8.61 1.67 -22.61
CA SER A 36 -7.30 2.31 -22.40
C SER A 36 -7.22 2.87 -20.98
N THR A 37 -6.01 3.07 -20.50
CA THR A 37 -5.77 3.82 -19.27
C THR A 37 -6.29 5.24 -19.35
N VAL A 38 -6.57 5.85 -18.20
CA VAL A 38 -6.99 7.25 -18.08
C VAL A 38 -5.81 8.12 -17.63
N ASP A 39 -5.81 9.37 -18.05
CA ASP A 39 -4.81 10.35 -17.66
C ASP A 39 -5.41 11.31 -16.62
N THR A 40 -5.79 10.74 -15.47
CA THR A 40 -6.37 11.43 -14.33
C THR A 40 -5.77 10.96 -13.03
N VAL A 41 -5.80 11.79 -11.99
CA VAL A 41 -5.44 11.38 -10.63
C VAL A 41 -6.44 10.31 -10.17
N LEU A 42 -5.93 9.17 -9.72
CA LEU A 42 -6.70 8.13 -9.06
C LEU A 42 -6.26 8.10 -7.59
N ARG A 43 -7.13 8.58 -6.71
CA ARG A 43 -6.89 8.54 -5.27
C ARG A 43 -7.52 7.28 -4.70
N ASN A 44 -6.71 6.23 -4.67
CA ASN A 44 -7.13 4.91 -4.24
C ASN A 44 -6.78 4.67 -2.77
N PRO A 45 -7.56 3.88 -2.05
CA PRO A 45 -7.28 3.51 -0.67
C PRO A 45 -5.89 2.87 -0.51
N LEU A 46 -5.26 3.05 0.65
CA LEU A 46 -4.03 2.37 1.06
C LEU A 46 -2.77 2.74 0.27
N ILE A 47 -2.81 3.77 -0.57
CA ILE A 47 -1.66 4.22 -1.37
C ILE A 47 -1.64 5.76 -1.49
N GLY A 48 -0.50 6.30 -1.90
CA GLY A 48 -0.36 7.72 -2.22
C GLY A 48 0.31 8.53 -1.12
N PHE A 49 -0.05 9.80 -0.97
CA PHE A 49 0.51 10.64 0.09
C PHE A 49 -0.18 10.40 1.42
N ALA A 50 0.60 10.48 2.49
CA ALA A 50 0.16 10.39 3.88
C ALA A 50 0.67 11.62 4.66
N PRO A 51 0.11 12.82 4.44
CA PRO A 51 0.47 14.02 5.21
C PRO A 51 0.06 13.88 6.66
N ASN A 52 0.66 14.67 7.56
CA ASN A 52 0.32 14.69 8.99
C ASN A 52 -1.18 14.87 9.21
N ALA A 53 -1.75 14.02 10.05
CA ALA A 53 -3.18 13.98 10.33
C ALA A 53 -3.69 15.24 11.05
N ASP A 54 -2.86 15.85 11.90
CA ASP A 54 -3.14 17.08 12.66
C ASP A 54 -3.14 18.34 11.79
N TYR A 55 -2.48 18.31 10.61
CA TYR A 55 -2.52 19.40 9.65
C TYR A 55 -3.68 19.21 8.65
N PHE A 56 -4.88 19.57 9.10
CA PHE A 56 -6.13 19.30 8.41
C PHE A 56 -6.15 19.73 6.93
N ASP A 57 -5.67 20.93 6.61
CA ASP A 57 -5.71 21.50 5.26
C ASP A 57 -4.70 20.82 4.31
N ALA A 58 -3.64 20.20 4.84
CA ALA A 58 -2.65 19.46 4.05
C ALA A 58 -3.18 18.13 3.51
N VAL A 59 -4.18 17.54 4.17
CA VAL A 59 -4.69 16.21 3.84
C VAL A 59 -5.50 16.20 2.54
N GLY A 60 -6.35 17.18 2.30
CA GLY A 60 -7.15 17.27 1.09
C GLY A 60 -7.87 15.95 0.75
N ASP A 61 -7.79 15.54 -0.53
CA ASP A 61 -8.39 14.31 -1.04
C ASP A 61 -7.49 13.06 -0.88
N ASN A 62 -6.32 13.16 -0.23
CA ASN A 62 -5.47 12.01 0.03
C ASN A 62 -6.20 10.94 0.84
N THR A 63 -5.90 9.67 0.58
CA THR A 63 -6.59 8.52 1.22
C THR A 63 -5.88 8.00 2.45
N LEU A 64 -4.65 8.48 2.69
CA LEU A 64 -3.87 8.20 3.87
C LEU A 64 -3.62 9.47 4.67
N VAL A 65 -3.44 9.31 5.98
CA VAL A 65 -2.94 10.31 6.90
C VAL A 65 -1.83 9.69 7.74
N TYR A 66 -0.87 10.51 8.18
CA TYR A 66 0.24 10.08 9.00
C TYR A 66 0.04 10.53 10.45
N VAL A 67 0.34 9.67 11.40
CA VAL A 67 0.20 9.93 12.83
C VAL A 67 1.48 9.50 13.54
N ASP A 68 2.28 10.47 13.97
CA ASP A 68 3.35 10.25 14.94
C ASP A 68 2.81 10.45 16.35
N VAL A 69 3.24 9.61 17.28
CA VAL A 69 2.87 9.73 18.70
C VAL A 69 4.09 9.47 19.56
N THR A 70 4.43 10.41 20.41
CA THR A 70 5.50 10.25 21.39
C THR A 70 5.02 9.37 22.56
N TRP A 71 5.96 8.72 23.26
CA TRP A 71 5.57 7.97 24.46
C TRP A 71 5.04 8.88 25.56
N ARG A 72 5.54 10.12 25.64
CA ARG A 72 5.04 11.13 26.59
C ARG A 72 3.57 11.47 26.37
N GLU A 73 3.15 11.61 25.13
CA GLU A 73 1.74 11.86 24.77
C GLU A 73 0.88 10.62 25.05
N LEU A 74 1.38 9.44 24.71
CA LEU A 74 0.65 8.20 24.88
C LEU A 74 0.39 7.85 26.34
N GLU A 75 1.40 7.99 27.21
CA GLU A 75 1.35 7.53 28.61
C GLU A 75 1.88 8.59 29.58
N PRO A 76 1.18 9.76 29.74
CA PRO A 76 1.64 10.88 30.56
C PRO A 76 1.85 10.52 32.02
N GLU A 77 1.11 9.56 32.57
CA GLU A 77 1.26 8.98 33.91
C GLU A 77 1.36 7.45 33.80
N GLU A 78 2.12 6.81 34.68
CA GLU A 78 2.34 5.36 34.64
C GLU A 78 1.01 4.56 34.63
N GLY A 79 0.76 3.83 33.55
CA GLY A 79 -0.43 3.02 33.35
C GLY A 79 -1.67 3.82 32.92
N VAL A 80 -1.53 5.13 32.63
CA VAL A 80 -2.63 5.98 32.15
C VAL A 80 -2.35 6.36 30.70
N PHE A 81 -3.08 5.74 29.78
CA PHE A 81 -2.94 5.94 28.33
C PHE A 81 -3.96 6.96 27.82
N ASP A 82 -3.50 8.06 27.25
CA ASP A 82 -4.34 9.15 26.76
C ASP A 82 -4.68 9.03 25.27
N PHE A 83 -5.33 7.94 24.91
CA PHE A 83 -5.83 7.74 23.54
C PHE A 83 -6.82 8.82 23.10
N ALA A 84 -7.56 9.41 24.06
CA ALA A 84 -8.59 10.39 23.72
C ALA A 84 -7.98 11.68 23.15
N SER A 85 -6.90 12.20 23.77
CA SER A 85 -6.19 13.36 23.25
C SER A 85 -5.55 13.08 21.90
N ILE A 86 -4.88 11.93 21.76
CA ILE A 86 -4.27 11.51 20.47
C ILE A 86 -5.31 11.47 19.35
N GLU A 87 -6.48 10.87 19.61
CA GLU A 87 -7.56 10.74 18.62
C GLU A 87 -8.18 12.09 18.25
N GLU A 88 -8.33 13.00 19.22
CA GLU A 88 -8.89 14.34 19.02
C GLU A 88 -7.91 15.24 18.26
N GLU A 89 -6.64 15.32 18.68
CA GLU A 89 -5.62 16.16 18.08
C GLU A 89 -5.30 15.77 16.64
N ASN A 90 -5.34 14.46 16.34
CA ASN A 90 -5.12 13.92 15.00
C ASN A 90 -6.40 13.77 14.16
N PHE A 91 -7.55 14.28 14.61
CA PHE A 91 -8.83 14.22 13.89
C PHE A 91 -9.26 12.81 13.43
N LEU A 92 -8.91 11.75 14.19
CA LEU A 92 -9.04 10.37 13.72
C LEU A 92 -10.48 9.98 13.37
N ASP A 93 -11.48 10.45 14.13
CA ASP A 93 -12.90 10.21 13.83
C ASP A 93 -13.32 10.85 12.49
N THR A 94 -12.77 12.04 12.18
CA THR A 94 -13.06 12.73 10.92
C THR A 94 -12.44 11.98 9.73
N TRP A 95 -11.21 11.55 9.85
CA TRP A 95 -10.53 10.81 8.80
C TRP A 95 -11.15 9.45 8.56
N ARG A 96 -11.55 8.75 9.60
CA ARG A 96 -12.30 7.50 9.53
C ARG A 96 -13.65 7.70 8.81
N ALA A 97 -14.41 8.71 9.19
CA ALA A 97 -15.69 9.03 8.55
C ALA A 97 -15.54 9.41 7.08
N SER A 98 -14.38 9.93 6.68
CA SER A 98 -14.02 10.26 5.30
C SER A 98 -13.47 9.08 4.49
N GLY A 99 -13.37 7.87 5.10
CA GLY A 99 -12.87 6.66 4.42
C GLY A 99 -11.35 6.66 4.19
N LYS A 100 -10.60 7.43 4.97
CA LYS A 100 -9.12 7.43 4.94
C LYS A 100 -8.56 6.33 5.84
N ASN A 101 -7.26 6.04 5.72
CA ASN A 101 -6.52 5.09 6.57
C ASN A 101 -5.29 5.78 7.18
N VAL A 102 -4.74 5.18 8.23
CA VAL A 102 -3.62 5.72 9.01
C VAL A 102 -2.34 4.96 8.74
N VAL A 103 -1.26 5.70 8.50
CA VAL A 103 0.12 5.29 8.72
C VAL A 103 0.49 5.76 10.13
N PHE A 104 0.95 4.87 11.00
CA PHE A 104 1.19 5.17 12.40
C PHE A 104 2.63 4.89 12.79
N ARG A 105 3.24 5.81 13.56
CA ARG A 105 4.57 5.67 14.14
C ARG A 105 4.52 6.01 15.63
N PHE A 106 5.08 5.18 16.49
CA PHE A 106 5.27 5.44 17.92
C PHE A 106 6.74 5.70 18.19
N VAL A 107 7.07 6.88 18.72
CA VAL A 107 8.44 7.38 18.86
C VAL A 107 8.84 7.61 20.32
N CYS A 108 10.15 7.46 20.57
CA CYS A 108 10.74 7.67 21.91
C CYS A 108 11.81 8.77 21.94
N ASP A 109 12.18 9.31 20.79
CA ASP A 109 13.25 10.31 20.63
C ASP A 109 13.06 11.03 19.28
N GLU A 110 12.59 12.28 19.32
CA GLU A 110 12.32 13.12 18.16
C GLU A 110 13.05 14.47 18.29
N PRO A 111 14.22 14.64 17.66
CA PRO A 111 14.98 15.86 17.71
C PRO A 111 14.18 17.09 17.27
N SER A 112 14.25 18.19 18.04
CA SER A 112 13.60 19.46 17.71
C SER A 112 14.46 20.68 18.05
N ASP A 113 13.95 21.88 17.79
CA ASP A 113 14.67 23.14 18.08
C ASP A 113 14.81 23.42 19.59
N GLU A 114 13.94 22.85 20.42
CA GLU A 114 13.89 23.09 21.86
C GLU A 114 14.28 21.83 22.65
N GLU A 115 14.94 22.03 23.81
CA GLU A 115 15.25 20.92 24.71
C GLU A 115 13.97 20.33 25.28
N HIS A 116 13.75 19.04 25.05
CA HIS A 116 12.58 18.30 25.49
C HIS A 116 12.90 16.82 25.66
N MET A 117 11.87 16.01 25.96
CA MET A 117 11.98 14.57 26.12
C MET A 117 10.66 13.92 25.68
N ASP A 118 10.74 12.94 24.79
CA ASP A 118 9.58 12.23 24.21
C ASP A 118 9.15 11.00 24.99
N ILE A 119 9.92 10.62 26.00
CA ILE A 119 9.49 9.64 27.01
C ILE A 119 8.85 10.35 28.21
N PRO A 120 7.90 9.72 28.93
CA PRO A 120 7.25 10.34 30.09
C PRO A 120 8.21 10.50 31.29
N ASP A 121 7.97 11.53 32.12
CA ASP A 121 8.81 11.86 33.28
C ASP A 121 8.92 10.69 34.27
N TRP A 122 7.82 9.97 34.50
CA TRP A 122 7.80 8.81 35.39
C TRP A 122 8.72 7.67 34.90
N LEU A 123 8.90 7.51 33.57
CA LEU A 123 9.79 6.49 32.99
C LEU A 123 11.24 6.94 33.10
N TYR A 124 11.51 8.23 32.79
CA TYR A 124 12.82 8.83 33.01
C TYR A 124 13.30 8.67 34.46
N GLU A 125 12.44 8.95 35.46
CA GLU A 125 12.77 8.77 36.89
C GLU A 125 13.12 7.33 37.26
N LYS A 126 12.62 6.34 36.50
CA LYS A 126 12.91 4.90 36.73
C LYS A 126 14.19 4.42 36.05
N THR A 127 14.56 5.04 34.95
CA THR A 127 15.72 4.61 34.15
C THR A 127 16.95 5.48 34.42
N ASP A 128 16.81 6.80 34.39
CA ASP A 128 17.84 7.83 34.66
C ASP A 128 19.23 7.48 34.04
N ASP A 129 19.25 7.03 32.81
CA ASP A 129 20.42 6.45 32.15
C ASP A 129 20.63 6.89 30.69
N GLY A 130 19.72 7.70 30.15
CA GLY A 130 19.84 8.31 28.83
C GLY A 130 20.63 9.65 28.88
N ILE A 131 20.62 10.36 27.77
CA ILE A 131 21.35 11.61 27.62
C ILE A 131 20.52 12.70 26.93
N PHE A 132 20.49 13.90 27.51
CA PHE A 132 20.07 15.10 26.77
C PHE A 132 21.14 15.49 25.78
N TYR A 133 20.75 15.82 24.55
CA TYR A 133 21.67 16.17 23.48
C TYR A 133 21.27 17.51 22.82
N ASP A 134 22.27 18.15 22.20
CA ASP A 134 22.15 19.34 21.32
C ASP A 134 23.11 19.11 20.15
N THR A 135 22.59 18.64 19.02
CA THR A 135 23.35 18.23 17.84
C THR A 135 22.89 19.01 16.62
N ASP A 136 23.46 18.76 15.45
CA ASP A 136 22.97 19.32 14.18
C ASP A 136 21.62 18.75 13.73
N TYR A 137 21.14 17.67 14.36
CA TYR A 137 19.78 17.16 14.19
C TYR A 137 18.74 17.93 15.02
N GLY A 138 19.18 18.64 16.05
CA GLY A 138 18.33 19.31 17.02
C GLY A 138 18.65 18.89 18.44
N LYS A 139 17.72 19.16 19.35
CA LYS A 139 17.81 18.87 20.78
C LYS A 139 16.76 17.83 21.16
N GLY A 140 17.04 17.07 22.22
CA GLY A 140 16.12 16.08 22.74
C GLY A 140 16.77 15.25 23.85
N TYR A 141 16.16 14.11 24.13
CA TYR A 141 16.63 13.13 25.07
C TYR A 141 16.66 11.74 24.42
N SER A 142 17.84 11.14 24.34
CA SER A 142 18.00 9.78 23.84
C SER A 142 18.07 8.79 25.00
N PRO A 143 17.10 7.88 25.16
CA PRO A 143 17.12 6.87 26.22
C PRO A 143 18.21 5.81 25.99
N ASP A 144 18.59 5.08 27.04
CA ASP A 144 19.40 3.87 26.89
C ASP A 144 18.54 2.71 26.43
N TYR A 145 18.53 2.42 25.12
CA TYR A 145 17.78 1.32 24.54
C TYR A 145 18.21 -0.08 25.03
N SER A 146 19.30 -0.20 25.83
CA SER A 146 19.70 -1.46 26.46
C SER A 146 19.12 -1.64 27.86
N ASN A 147 18.43 -0.64 28.43
CA ASN A 147 17.84 -0.73 29.76
C ASN A 147 16.66 -1.70 29.80
N GLU A 148 16.77 -2.75 30.61
CA GLU A 148 15.72 -3.78 30.73
C GLU A 148 14.40 -3.24 31.28
N THR A 149 14.43 -2.17 32.10
CA THR A 149 13.21 -1.50 32.59
C THR A 149 12.51 -0.77 31.43
N PHE A 150 13.28 -0.01 30.64
CA PHE A 150 12.75 0.68 29.44
C PHE A 150 12.12 -0.32 28.47
N ILE A 151 12.82 -1.39 28.13
CA ILE A 151 12.34 -2.47 27.24
C ILE A 151 11.03 -3.08 27.77
N ALA A 152 10.95 -3.35 29.08
CA ALA A 152 9.76 -3.97 29.67
C ALA A 152 8.52 -3.04 29.64
N TYR A 153 8.72 -1.73 29.83
CA TYR A 153 7.64 -0.76 29.74
C TYR A 153 7.25 -0.48 28.27
N HIS A 154 8.24 -0.43 27.37
CA HIS A 154 7.96 -0.32 25.92
C HIS A 154 7.06 -1.46 25.44
N ALA A 155 7.37 -2.69 25.79
CA ALA A 155 6.52 -3.82 25.41
C ALA A 155 5.08 -3.69 25.91
N LYS A 156 4.87 -3.12 27.11
CA LYS A 156 3.51 -2.83 27.63
C LYS A 156 2.83 -1.69 26.87
N ALA A 157 3.56 -0.62 26.55
CA ALA A 157 2.99 0.48 25.78
C ALA A 157 2.52 0.01 24.39
N VAL A 158 3.33 -0.79 23.69
CA VAL A 158 2.95 -1.40 22.41
C VAL A 158 1.77 -2.38 22.56
N GLU A 159 1.70 -3.14 23.66
CA GLU A 159 0.54 -4.01 23.95
C GLU A 159 -0.76 -3.19 24.12
N GLU A 160 -0.71 -2.03 24.79
CA GLU A 160 -1.88 -1.16 24.95
C GLU A 160 -2.28 -0.50 23.63
N LEU A 161 -1.31 -0.05 22.82
CA LEU A 161 -1.56 0.39 21.42
C LEU A 161 -2.26 -0.72 20.62
N GLY A 162 -1.78 -1.96 20.74
CA GLY A 162 -2.40 -3.11 20.08
C GLY A 162 -3.83 -3.40 20.56
N LYS A 163 -4.11 -3.27 21.86
CA LYS A 163 -5.47 -3.41 22.40
C LYS A 163 -6.42 -2.35 21.85
N ARG A 164 -5.92 -1.13 21.63
CA ARG A 164 -6.71 -0.01 21.13
C ARG A 164 -6.89 -0.06 19.61
N TYR A 165 -5.81 -0.32 18.86
CA TYR A 165 -5.76 -0.12 17.41
C TYR A 165 -5.51 -1.40 16.60
N GLY A 166 -4.92 -2.45 17.20
CA GLY A 166 -4.43 -3.61 16.44
C GLY A 166 -5.47 -4.44 15.70
N GLY A 167 -6.73 -4.38 16.14
CA GLY A 167 -7.86 -5.04 15.46
C GLY A 167 -8.56 -4.17 14.41
N ASP A 168 -8.12 -2.95 14.20
CA ASP A 168 -8.81 -1.92 13.44
C ASP A 168 -8.10 -1.69 12.08
N SER A 169 -8.78 -2.01 10.98
CA SER A 169 -8.28 -1.84 9.59
C SER A 169 -7.98 -0.38 9.22
N PHE A 170 -8.44 0.57 10.00
CA PHE A 170 -8.13 2.00 9.83
C PHE A 170 -6.63 2.26 9.97
N PHE A 171 -5.95 1.58 10.91
CA PHE A 171 -4.49 1.61 11.07
C PHE A 171 -3.86 0.58 10.14
N CYS A 172 -3.61 0.97 8.89
CA CYS A 172 -3.20 0.02 7.85
C CYS A 172 -1.68 -0.23 7.81
N TYR A 173 -0.88 0.79 8.12
CA TYR A 173 0.58 0.71 8.13
C TYR A 173 1.12 1.16 9.48
N ILE A 174 2.07 0.39 10.03
CA ILE A 174 2.76 0.72 11.28
C ILE A 174 4.26 0.74 10.99
N GLU A 175 4.88 1.89 11.08
CA GLU A 175 6.32 2.02 11.05
C GLU A 175 6.89 1.76 12.44
N LEU A 176 7.88 0.87 12.54
CA LEU A 176 8.50 0.48 13.80
C LEU A 176 9.43 1.59 14.30
N GLY A 177 8.84 2.64 14.89
CA GLY A 177 9.46 3.93 15.20
C GLY A 177 10.02 4.08 16.62
N SER A 178 10.10 3.02 17.43
CA SER A 178 10.47 3.16 18.85
C SER A 178 11.95 3.32 19.12
N VAL A 179 12.83 3.20 18.14
CA VAL A 179 14.27 3.13 18.34
C VAL A 179 15.03 4.17 17.55
N GLY A 180 15.83 4.97 18.24
CA GLY A 180 16.69 6.00 17.65
C GLY A 180 15.95 7.31 17.36
N HIS A 181 16.68 8.28 16.80
CA HIS A 181 16.14 9.56 16.40
C HIS A 181 15.03 9.36 15.38
N TRP A 182 13.90 10.03 15.56
CA TRP A 182 12.66 9.93 14.76
C TRP A 182 12.14 8.48 14.58
N GLY A 183 12.68 7.54 15.40
CA GLY A 183 12.37 6.13 15.22
C GLY A 183 13.02 5.48 14.01
N GLU A 184 14.08 6.06 13.46
CA GLU A 184 14.73 5.63 12.20
C GLU A 184 15.89 4.65 12.40
N TRP A 185 16.03 4.09 13.60
CA TRP A 185 17.03 3.07 13.94
C TRP A 185 18.47 3.53 13.77
N HIS A 186 18.72 4.80 14.13
CA HIS A 186 20.06 5.38 14.25
C HIS A 186 20.12 6.38 15.39
N VAL A 187 21.31 6.67 15.87
CA VAL A 187 21.59 7.70 16.86
C VAL A 187 22.90 8.41 16.51
N LYS A 188 23.01 9.69 16.83
CA LYS A 188 24.22 10.45 16.56
C LYS A 188 25.30 10.17 17.61
N TYR A 189 25.83 8.97 17.60
CA TYR A 189 26.79 8.48 18.60
C TYR A 189 28.12 9.25 18.60
N GLU A 190 28.48 9.89 17.47
CA GLU A 190 29.66 10.74 17.38
C GLU A 190 29.60 11.93 18.33
N ASP A 191 28.41 12.40 18.67
CA ASP A 191 28.14 13.51 19.58
C ASP A 191 27.98 13.04 21.04
N GLY A 192 28.34 11.79 21.34
CA GLY A 192 28.36 11.22 22.68
C GLY A 192 27.09 10.50 23.11
N ILE A 193 26.10 10.40 22.23
CA ILE A 193 24.90 9.60 22.47
C ILE A 193 25.28 8.11 22.48
N LYS A 194 24.67 7.34 23.38
CA LYS A 194 24.95 5.90 23.48
C LYS A 194 24.52 5.20 22.18
N ARG A 195 25.41 4.37 21.63
CA ARG A 195 25.11 3.55 20.47
C ARG A 195 23.91 2.62 20.70
N LEU A 196 23.20 2.29 19.64
CA LEU A 196 22.16 1.27 19.70
C LEU A 196 22.70 -0.06 20.20
N PRO A 197 21.94 -0.82 21.00
CA PRO A 197 22.40 -2.09 21.54
C PRO A 197 22.49 -3.19 20.47
N SER A 198 22.83 -4.41 20.91
CA SER A 198 22.92 -5.57 20.03
C SER A 198 21.58 -5.96 19.40
N GLU A 199 21.63 -6.71 18.31
CA GLU A 199 20.46 -7.21 17.59
C GLU A 199 19.49 -7.98 18.50
N ASP A 200 20.00 -8.83 19.41
CA ASP A 200 19.16 -9.57 20.37
C ASP A 200 18.37 -8.63 21.30
N THR A 201 18.94 -7.49 21.65
CA THR A 201 18.26 -6.48 22.47
C THR A 201 17.24 -5.72 21.62
N LEU A 202 17.60 -5.29 20.42
CA LEU A 202 16.73 -4.58 19.50
C LEU A 202 15.52 -5.42 19.07
N ARG A 203 15.65 -6.74 18.99
CA ARG A 203 14.54 -7.68 18.74
C ARG A 203 13.40 -7.50 19.74
N LYS A 204 13.68 -7.16 20.99
CA LYS A 204 12.68 -6.93 22.03
C LYS A 204 11.79 -5.70 21.75
N TYR A 205 12.20 -4.79 20.87
CA TYR A 205 11.40 -3.67 20.40
C TYR A 205 10.54 -4.03 19.19
N VAL A 206 10.88 -5.08 18.43
CA VAL A 206 10.14 -5.53 17.24
C VAL A 206 9.00 -6.49 17.63
N GLU A 207 9.32 -7.52 18.42
CA GLU A 207 8.37 -8.62 18.72
C GLU A 207 7.03 -8.18 19.32
N PRO A 208 6.95 -7.16 20.20
CA PRO A 208 5.67 -6.67 20.68
C PRO A 208 4.73 -6.18 19.57
N TYR A 209 5.25 -5.52 18.54
CA TYR A 209 4.45 -5.03 17.42
C TYR A 209 3.85 -6.16 16.59
N ILE A 210 4.60 -7.26 16.38
CA ILE A 210 4.11 -8.43 15.63
C ILE A 210 2.84 -8.99 16.25
N SER A 211 2.79 -9.02 17.60
CA SER A 211 1.63 -9.51 18.34
C SER A 211 0.51 -8.46 18.44
N ALA A 212 0.88 -7.18 18.51
CA ALA A 212 -0.04 -6.08 18.76
C ALA A 212 -0.87 -5.71 17.51
N PHE A 213 -0.30 -5.82 16.31
CA PHE A 213 -0.92 -5.34 15.07
C PHE A 213 -1.07 -6.43 13.99
N PRO A 214 -1.87 -7.48 14.24
CA PRO A 214 -2.00 -8.61 13.32
C PRO A 214 -2.66 -8.26 11.98
N ASN A 215 -3.39 -7.15 11.89
CA ASN A 215 -4.13 -6.73 10.71
C ASN A 215 -3.43 -5.64 9.89
N ALA A 216 -2.49 -4.91 10.50
CA ALA A 216 -1.70 -3.90 9.81
C ALA A 216 -0.47 -4.51 9.12
N LYS A 217 0.10 -3.77 8.18
CA LYS A 217 1.42 -4.09 7.61
C LYS A 217 2.47 -3.31 8.38
N LEU A 218 3.46 -4.02 8.93
CA LEU A 218 4.54 -3.45 9.72
C LEU A 218 5.74 -3.15 8.81
N LEU A 219 6.39 -2.00 9.01
CA LEU A 219 7.52 -1.57 8.18
C LEU A 219 8.76 -1.28 9.06
N MET A 220 9.93 -1.69 8.56
CA MET A 220 11.23 -1.51 9.20
C MET A 220 12.09 -0.54 8.37
N ARG A 221 12.80 0.37 9.04
CA ARG A 221 13.67 1.34 8.34
C ARG A 221 14.83 0.68 7.59
N ARG A 222 15.40 -0.39 8.12
CA ARG A 222 16.52 -1.13 7.53
C ARG A 222 16.20 -2.61 7.43
N PRO A 223 16.73 -3.32 6.42
CA PRO A 223 16.45 -4.73 6.22
C PRO A 223 17.25 -5.62 7.19
N PHE A 224 17.01 -5.46 8.50
CA PHE A 224 17.52 -6.40 9.50
C PHE A 224 16.87 -7.78 9.33
N SER A 225 17.40 -8.79 10.02
CA SER A 225 16.90 -10.18 9.96
C SER A 225 15.39 -10.28 10.20
N TYR A 226 14.81 -9.37 10.97
CA TYR A 226 13.37 -9.28 11.28
C TYR A 226 12.48 -9.12 10.03
N VAL A 227 12.97 -8.40 9.02
CA VAL A 227 12.19 -8.17 7.78
C VAL A 227 11.86 -9.50 7.11
N SER A 228 12.85 -10.38 6.97
CA SER A 228 12.65 -11.72 6.40
C SER A 228 11.97 -12.70 7.34
N GLU A 229 12.17 -12.56 8.66
CA GLU A 229 11.62 -13.46 9.67
C GLU A 229 10.10 -13.28 9.87
N TYR A 230 9.63 -12.02 9.78
CA TYR A 230 8.24 -11.66 10.06
C TYR A 230 7.50 -11.10 8.83
N ASP A 231 8.05 -11.23 7.63
CA ASP A 231 7.48 -10.72 6.39
C ASP A 231 7.13 -9.22 6.46
N LEU A 232 8.05 -8.41 7.02
CA LEU A 232 7.85 -6.98 7.18
C LEU A 232 8.09 -6.23 5.86
N GLY A 233 7.41 -5.10 5.71
CA GLY A 233 7.76 -4.08 4.74
C GLY A 233 8.99 -3.28 5.18
N VAL A 234 9.36 -2.31 4.35
CA VAL A 234 10.47 -1.39 4.62
C VAL A 234 10.07 0.04 4.33
N PHE A 235 10.72 1.02 4.97
CA PHE A 235 10.51 2.43 4.67
C PHE A 235 11.82 3.19 4.53
N ASN A 236 11.80 4.28 3.74
CA ASN A 236 12.95 5.15 3.47
C ASN A 236 12.63 6.60 3.85
N ASP A 237 13.39 7.17 4.79
CA ASP A 237 13.29 8.55 5.27
C ASP A 237 13.97 9.58 4.35
N MET A 238 14.67 9.14 3.31
CA MET A 238 15.47 9.98 2.42
C MET A 238 15.04 9.90 0.95
N THR A 239 13.76 9.65 0.69
CA THR A 239 13.24 9.51 -0.67
C THR A 239 13.47 10.79 -1.50
N GLY A 240 14.03 10.63 -2.68
CA GLY A 240 14.37 11.75 -3.58
C GLY A 240 15.80 12.25 -3.43
N HIS A 241 16.49 12.01 -2.30
CA HIS A 241 17.93 12.22 -2.20
C HIS A 241 18.67 11.08 -2.89
N ALA A 242 19.33 11.39 -4.01
CA ALA A 242 19.83 10.35 -4.94
C ALA A 242 20.85 9.40 -4.30
N ARG A 243 21.82 9.93 -3.52
CA ARG A 243 22.84 9.11 -2.87
C ARG A 243 22.23 8.19 -1.83
N ASP A 244 21.45 8.74 -0.90
CA ASP A 244 20.98 8.01 0.28
C ASP A 244 19.85 7.05 -0.07
N THR A 245 18.95 7.41 -0.99
CA THR A 245 17.97 6.47 -1.54
C THR A 245 18.64 5.31 -2.27
N MET A 246 19.70 5.57 -3.06
CA MET A 246 20.42 4.49 -3.76
C MET A 246 21.23 3.61 -2.79
N GLU A 247 21.77 4.17 -1.72
CA GLU A 247 22.42 3.39 -0.65
C GLU A 247 21.40 2.50 0.04
N TRP A 248 20.25 3.05 0.45
CA TRP A 248 19.16 2.29 1.04
C TRP A 248 18.68 1.15 0.11
N LEU A 249 18.51 1.43 -1.19
CA LEU A 249 18.16 0.40 -2.18
C LEU A 249 19.23 -0.68 -2.30
N SER A 250 20.53 -0.32 -2.15
CA SER A 250 21.60 -1.33 -2.17
C SER A 250 21.52 -2.28 -0.98
N TRP A 251 21.09 -1.80 0.19
CA TRP A 251 20.84 -2.66 1.36
C TRP A 251 19.68 -3.64 1.11
N ILE A 252 18.62 -3.18 0.45
CA ILE A 252 17.47 -4.03 0.08
C ILE A 252 17.90 -5.13 -0.91
N GLU A 253 18.66 -4.76 -1.94
CA GLU A 253 19.06 -5.67 -3.02
C GLU A 253 20.21 -6.61 -2.64
N GLU A 254 21.20 -6.13 -1.91
CA GLU A 254 22.48 -6.80 -1.69
C GLU A 254 22.73 -7.15 -0.22
N GLY A 255 21.98 -6.54 0.71
CA GLY A 255 22.29 -6.60 2.13
C GLY A 255 23.53 -5.79 2.48
N GLY A 256 24.12 -6.07 3.61
CA GLY A 256 25.34 -5.37 4.04
C GLY A 256 25.60 -5.48 5.53
N ILE A 257 26.38 -4.54 6.04
CA ILE A 257 26.68 -4.42 7.48
C ILE A 257 26.31 -3.00 7.93
N TYR A 258 25.46 -2.92 8.93
CA TYR A 258 25.15 -1.70 9.64
C TYR A 258 26.05 -1.56 10.86
N SER A 259 26.92 -0.55 10.86
CA SER A 259 28.04 -0.43 11.82
C SER A 259 27.78 0.57 12.96
N GLU A 260 26.64 1.23 12.99
CA GLU A 260 26.32 2.22 14.04
C GLU A 260 25.98 1.63 15.42
N PRO A 261 25.37 0.43 15.57
CA PRO A 261 25.19 -0.21 16.85
C PRO A 261 26.52 -0.55 17.56
N GLU A 262 26.45 -0.86 18.85
CA GLU A 262 27.62 -1.32 19.64
C GLU A 262 28.33 -2.52 19.00
N GLN A 263 27.53 -3.40 18.39
CA GLN A 263 28.02 -4.52 17.59
C GLN A 263 27.44 -4.37 16.17
N PRO A 264 28.26 -4.44 15.12
CA PRO A 264 27.77 -4.38 13.75
C PRO A 264 26.66 -5.43 13.52
N MET A 265 25.56 -4.98 12.90
CA MET A 265 24.43 -5.83 12.56
C MET A 265 24.46 -6.18 11.08
N GLU A 266 24.02 -7.38 10.75
CA GLU A 266 23.84 -7.79 9.35
C GLU A 266 22.55 -7.20 8.79
N LEU A 267 22.66 -6.61 7.60
CA LEU A 267 21.50 -6.26 6.76
C LEU A 267 21.28 -7.41 5.78
N ILE A 268 20.10 -7.99 5.83
CA ILE A 268 19.75 -9.14 4.99
C ILE A 268 19.23 -8.63 3.63
N ALA A 269 19.75 -9.17 2.54
CA ALA A 269 19.19 -8.90 1.23
C ALA A 269 17.74 -9.42 1.16
N VAL A 270 16.82 -8.52 0.82
CA VAL A 270 15.39 -8.82 0.61
C VAL A 270 14.97 -8.28 -0.76
N PRO A 271 15.64 -8.71 -1.85
CA PRO A 271 15.33 -8.22 -3.18
C PRO A 271 13.86 -8.48 -3.47
N LYS A 272 13.19 -7.48 -4.08
CA LYS A 272 11.76 -7.57 -4.40
C LYS A 272 10.82 -7.71 -3.19
N VAL A 273 11.22 -7.22 -2.02
CA VAL A 273 10.32 -7.18 -0.83
C VAL A 273 8.96 -6.57 -1.17
N TRP A 274 8.91 -5.62 -2.11
CA TRP A 274 7.71 -4.98 -2.60
C TRP A 274 6.70 -5.90 -3.32
N GLU A 275 7.09 -7.12 -3.70
CA GLU A 275 6.15 -8.10 -4.26
C GLU A 275 5.24 -8.72 -3.17
N SER A 276 5.66 -8.71 -1.91
CA SER A 276 4.92 -9.34 -0.79
C SER A 276 4.60 -8.40 0.38
N ALA A 277 5.35 -7.31 0.54
CA ALA A 277 5.20 -6.39 1.65
C ALA A 277 5.38 -4.92 1.19
N PRO A 278 4.74 -3.92 1.85
CA PRO A 278 4.77 -2.54 1.41
C PRO A 278 6.16 -1.91 1.55
N VAL A 279 6.43 -0.98 0.65
CA VAL A 279 7.54 -0.03 0.78
C VAL A 279 6.94 1.34 1.04
N GLY A 280 7.21 1.89 2.21
CA GLY A 280 6.81 3.23 2.63
C GLY A 280 7.99 4.20 2.66
N GLY A 281 7.75 5.35 3.25
CA GLY A 281 8.76 6.33 3.56
C GLY A 281 8.30 7.75 3.28
N GLU A 282 9.23 8.67 3.38
CA GLU A 282 8.99 10.10 3.24
C GLU A 282 10.02 10.76 2.33
N PHE A 283 9.68 11.94 1.84
CA PHE A 283 10.61 12.75 1.07
C PHE A 283 11.70 13.32 1.98
N THR A 284 12.93 13.43 1.44
CA THR A 284 14.06 13.98 2.17
C THR A 284 13.83 15.44 2.57
N SER A 285 14.25 15.82 3.77
CA SER A 285 14.31 17.21 4.24
C SER A 285 15.48 18.02 3.67
N GLU A 286 16.41 17.39 2.94
CA GLU A 286 17.58 18.04 2.35
C GLU A 286 17.23 18.99 1.19
N TYR A 287 16.05 18.84 0.59
CA TYR A 287 15.56 19.68 -0.49
C TYR A 287 14.17 20.21 -0.18
N SER A 288 13.85 21.41 -0.67
CA SER A 288 12.48 21.90 -0.60
C SER A 288 11.55 21.07 -1.49
N MET A 289 10.26 21.04 -1.16
CA MET A 289 9.26 20.35 -1.98
C MET A 289 9.20 20.94 -3.41
N GLU A 290 9.34 22.26 -3.55
CA GLU A 290 9.47 22.93 -4.84
C GLU A 290 10.63 22.36 -5.68
N GLU A 291 11.84 22.23 -5.11
CA GLU A 291 12.97 21.62 -5.83
C GLU A 291 12.69 20.18 -6.25
N MET A 292 12.03 19.40 -5.38
CA MET A 292 11.69 17.99 -5.63
C MET A 292 10.68 17.84 -6.77
N LEU A 293 9.74 18.78 -6.85
CA LEU A 293 8.69 18.78 -7.87
C LEU A 293 9.10 19.49 -9.16
N THR A 294 10.21 20.27 -9.17
CA THR A 294 10.66 20.99 -10.37
C THR A 294 12.01 20.49 -10.86
N ASP A 295 13.11 21.08 -10.40
CA ASP A 295 14.47 20.81 -10.90
C ASP A 295 14.91 19.34 -10.72
N ARG A 296 14.38 18.66 -9.71
CA ARG A 296 14.70 17.27 -9.33
C ARG A 296 13.64 16.25 -9.72
N LEU A 297 12.53 16.66 -10.31
CA LEU A 297 11.36 15.80 -10.58
C LEU A 297 11.74 14.50 -11.31
N ASP A 298 12.49 14.58 -12.40
CA ASP A 298 12.89 13.39 -13.15
C ASP A 298 13.71 12.39 -12.31
N GLY A 299 14.55 12.90 -11.41
CA GLY A 299 15.31 12.10 -10.46
C GLY A 299 14.41 11.44 -9.42
N THR A 300 13.54 12.22 -8.84
CA THR A 300 12.54 11.80 -7.83
C THR A 300 11.66 10.68 -8.39
N LEU A 301 11.09 10.87 -9.59
CA LEU A 301 10.24 9.85 -10.24
C LEU A 301 10.98 8.54 -10.51
N LYS A 302 12.27 8.60 -10.88
CA LYS A 302 13.10 7.41 -11.08
C LYS A 302 13.36 6.66 -9.78
N LEU A 303 13.62 7.38 -8.70
CA LEU A 303 13.86 6.79 -7.38
C LEU A 303 12.59 6.15 -6.83
N LEU A 304 11.45 6.82 -6.89
CA LEU A 304 10.14 6.28 -6.52
C LEU A 304 9.82 4.98 -7.28
N SER A 305 10.04 5.00 -8.61
CA SER A 305 9.80 3.81 -9.43
C SER A 305 10.70 2.63 -9.08
N LYS A 306 11.97 2.90 -8.72
CA LYS A 306 12.92 1.86 -8.29
C LYS A 306 12.62 1.32 -6.90
N SER A 307 12.09 2.18 -6.01
CA SER A 307 11.72 1.80 -4.66
C SER A 307 10.40 1.01 -4.61
N HIS A 308 9.60 1.02 -5.68
CA HIS A 308 8.25 0.44 -5.69
C HIS A 308 7.38 0.95 -4.53
N MET A 309 7.48 2.26 -4.26
CA MET A 309 6.84 2.87 -3.10
C MET A 309 5.33 2.74 -3.14
N THR A 310 4.75 2.42 -1.99
CA THR A 310 3.30 2.31 -1.79
C THR A 310 2.71 3.65 -1.33
N PHE A 311 3.37 4.31 -0.39
CA PHE A 311 2.96 5.60 0.16
C PHE A 311 4.18 6.47 0.47
N ALA A 312 3.97 7.78 0.57
CA ALA A 312 4.96 8.75 1.01
C ALA A 312 4.36 9.72 2.06
N GLY A 313 4.99 9.82 3.21
CA GLY A 313 4.64 10.67 4.34
C GLY A 313 5.47 10.38 5.58
N PRO A 314 5.50 11.31 6.56
CA PRO A 314 4.72 12.57 6.60
C PRO A 314 5.25 13.65 5.67
N MET A 315 6.56 13.70 5.40
CA MET A 315 7.11 14.63 4.42
C MET A 315 6.73 14.21 3.01
N CYS A 316 5.75 14.88 2.44
CA CYS A 316 5.21 14.65 1.09
C CYS A 316 4.57 15.94 0.57
N PRO A 317 4.26 16.04 -0.74
CA PRO A 317 3.45 17.14 -1.26
C PRO A 317 2.11 17.28 -0.53
N ILE A 318 1.77 18.50 -0.11
CA ILE A 318 0.56 18.82 0.62
C ILE A 318 -0.48 19.52 -0.28
N ALA A 319 -1.78 19.31 0.05
CA ALA A 319 -2.86 19.66 -0.86
C ALA A 319 -3.05 21.17 -1.05
N ASP A 320 -2.92 21.98 0.00
CA ASP A 320 -3.20 23.42 -0.02
C ASP A 320 -2.07 24.28 -0.59
N GLU A 321 -0.85 23.73 -0.70
CA GLU A 321 0.34 24.40 -1.23
C GLU A 321 0.85 23.72 -2.49
N ASP A 322 1.50 22.55 -2.35
CA ASP A 322 2.22 21.90 -3.44
C ASP A 322 1.32 21.40 -4.56
N GLU A 323 0.20 20.76 -4.23
CA GLU A 323 -0.74 20.26 -5.24
C GLU A 323 -1.43 21.40 -5.98
N LYS A 324 -1.63 22.52 -5.31
CA LYS A 324 -2.21 23.71 -5.93
C LYS A 324 -1.23 24.41 -6.88
N ASP A 325 0.05 24.47 -6.51
CA ASP A 325 1.08 25.19 -7.26
C ASP A 325 1.71 24.31 -8.37
N TYR A 326 1.81 22.98 -8.15
CA TYR A 326 2.46 22.01 -9.04
C TYR A 326 1.55 20.78 -9.35
N PRO A 327 0.31 20.98 -9.83
CA PRO A 327 -0.67 19.89 -9.97
C PRO A 327 -0.25 18.78 -10.94
N ASP A 328 0.46 19.11 -12.02
CA ASP A 328 0.91 18.15 -13.01
C ASP A 328 2.09 17.32 -12.50
N GLU A 329 2.99 17.92 -11.73
CA GLU A 329 4.17 17.29 -11.12
C GLU A 329 3.74 16.37 -9.98
N VAL A 330 2.86 16.84 -9.10
CA VAL A 330 2.24 16.05 -8.04
C VAL A 330 1.50 14.83 -8.62
N TYR A 331 0.76 15.03 -9.72
CA TYR A 331 0.12 13.93 -10.43
C TYR A 331 1.13 12.89 -10.92
N GLN A 332 2.27 13.32 -11.48
CA GLN A 332 3.32 12.41 -11.94
C GLN A 332 3.92 11.60 -10.78
N VAL A 333 4.08 12.21 -9.60
CA VAL A 333 4.53 11.52 -8.38
C VAL A 333 3.51 10.49 -7.93
N LEU A 334 2.23 10.87 -7.80
CA LEU A 334 1.14 9.95 -7.41
C LEU A 334 1.04 8.73 -8.32
N LYS A 335 1.30 8.88 -9.63
CA LYS A 335 1.35 7.74 -10.57
C LYS A 335 2.48 6.75 -10.30
N ARG A 336 3.43 7.07 -9.44
CA ARG A 336 4.57 6.21 -9.05
C ARG A 336 4.37 5.55 -7.68
N LEU A 337 3.24 5.81 -7.01
CA LEU A 337 2.94 5.25 -5.71
C LEU A 337 1.88 4.15 -5.81
N GLY A 338 2.20 2.97 -5.28
CA GLY A 338 1.28 1.85 -5.11
C GLY A 338 0.71 1.25 -6.40
N TYR A 339 -0.49 0.76 -6.31
CA TYR A 339 -1.19 0.02 -7.36
C TYR A 339 -2.04 0.93 -8.27
N ARG A 340 -2.29 0.49 -9.51
CA ARG A 340 -3.22 1.08 -10.47
C ARG A 340 -3.88 -0.03 -11.28
N TYR A 341 -4.90 -0.66 -10.72
CA TYR A 341 -5.60 -1.74 -11.41
C TYR A 341 -6.53 -1.21 -12.50
N GLY A 342 -6.64 -1.97 -13.59
CA GLY A 342 -7.56 -1.69 -14.68
C GLY A 342 -7.84 -2.92 -15.52
N ILE A 343 -8.92 -2.90 -16.29
CA ILE A 343 -9.24 -3.93 -17.27
C ILE A 343 -8.84 -3.42 -18.65
N SER A 344 -7.98 -4.17 -19.36
CA SER A 344 -7.62 -3.82 -20.75
C SER A 344 -8.56 -4.44 -21.78
N GLU A 345 -9.09 -5.64 -21.50
CA GLU A 345 -10.00 -6.33 -22.42
C GLU A 345 -11.08 -7.10 -21.65
N CYS A 346 -12.32 -7.04 -22.16
CA CYS A 346 -13.42 -7.90 -21.76
C CYS A 346 -13.92 -8.67 -22.99
N VAL A 347 -13.87 -10.00 -22.97
CA VAL A 347 -14.37 -10.88 -24.02
C VAL A 347 -15.57 -11.65 -23.53
N MET A 348 -16.74 -11.35 -24.11
CA MET A 348 -17.97 -12.07 -23.84
C MET A 348 -18.23 -13.09 -24.95
N THR A 349 -18.30 -14.38 -24.62
CA THR A 349 -18.55 -15.47 -25.56
C THR A 349 -19.86 -16.17 -25.22
N ASP A 350 -20.90 -15.91 -26.00
CA ASP A 350 -22.18 -16.62 -25.89
C ASP A 350 -22.10 -17.96 -26.61
N ILE A 351 -22.25 -19.07 -25.88
CA ILE A 351 -22.23 -20.44 -26.38
C ILE A 351 -23.67 -20.96 -26.34
N LYS A 352 -24.40 -20.78 -27.44
CA LYS A 352 -25.82 -21.13 -27.55
C LYS A 352 -26.10 -22.63 -27.27
N LEU A 353 -25.14 -23.50 -27.64
CA LEU A 353 -25.25 -24.94 -27.46
C LEU A 353 -25.34 -25.36 -25.98
N THR A 354 -24.57 -24.70 -25.12
CA THR A 354 -24.54 -24.98 -23.68
C THR A 354 -25.42 -24.06 -22.87
N GLY A 355 -25.92 -22.98 -23.48
CA GLY A 355 -26.68 -21.92 -22.78
C GLY A 355 -25.82 -21.12 -21.81
N GLN A 356 -24.53 -20.98 -22.09
CA GLN A 356 -23.52 -20.34 -21.25
C GLN A 356 -22.98 -19.07 -21.90
N LEU A 357 -22.83 -18.00 -21.12
CA LEU A 357 -22.07 -16.81 -21.46
C LEU A 357 -20.75 -16.84 -20.68
N SER A 358 -19.65 -17.03 -21.38
CA SER A 358 -18.32 -16.93 -20.80
C SER A 358 -17.86 -15.48 -20.88
N VAL A 359 -17.46 -14.90 -19.75
CA VAL A 359 -16.86 -13.56 -19.64
C VAL A 359 -15.41 -13.75 -19.23
N ARG A 360 -14.48 -13.24 -20.04
CA ARG A 360 -13.05 -13.21 -19.73
C ARG A 360 -12.61 -11.76 -19.62
N LEU A 361 -11.88 -11.45 -18.54
CA LEU A 361 -11.29 -10.16 -18.29
C LEU A 361 -9.77 -10.29 -18.24
N THR A 362 -9.06 -9.33 -18.82
CA THR A 362 -7.61 -9.16 -18.62
C THR A 362 -7.44 -8.02 -17.63
N VAL A 363 -7.09 -8.38 -16.40
CA VAL A 363 -6.81 -7.47 -15.27
C VAL A 363 -5.34 -7.07 -15.34
N ASN A 364 -5.05 -5.78 -15.25
CA ASN A 364 -3.67 -5.28 -15.25
C ASN A 364 -3.43 -4.44 -14.00
N ASN A 365 -2.21 -4.44 -13.50
CA ASN A 365 -1.72 -3.45 -12.56
C ASN A 365 -0.72 -2.53 -13.30
N TYR A 366 -1.10 -1.30 -13.57
CA TYR A 366 -0.26 -0.29 -14.21
C TYR A 366 0.57 0.52 -13.20
N GLY A 367 0.43 0.23 -11.90
CA GLY A 367 1.18 0.83 -10.81
C GLY A 367 2.58 0.24 -10.63
N THR A 368 3.24 0.58 -9.55
CA THR A 368 4.60 0.13 -9.22
C THR A 368 4.62 -0.98 -8.18
N ALA A 369 3.54 -1.19 -7.44
CA ALA A 369 3.40 -2.18 -6.38
C ALA A 369 2.00 -2.81 -6.40
N PRO A 370 1.75 -3.99 -5.79
CA PRO A 370 0.41 -4.53 -5.64
C PRO A 370 -0.34 -3.89 -4.46
N ILE A 371 -1.61 -4.24 -4.28
CA ILE A 371 -2.29 -4.08 -2.99
C ILE A 371 -1.82 -5.20 -2.04
N TYR A 372 -1.61 -4.89 -0.76
CA TYR A 372 -1.09 -5.87 0.23
C TYR A 372 -2.16 -6.38 1.18
N PHE A 373 -3.42 -6.07 0.91
CA PHE A 373 -4.58 -6.44 1.72
C PHE A 373 -5.52 -7.32 0.91
N ASP A 374 -6.30 -8.15 1.59
CA ASP A 374 -7.22 -9.11 0.98
C ASP A 374 -8.49 -8.43 0.44
N TRP A 375 -8.32 -7.63 -0.60
CA TRP A 375 -9.39 -6.97 -1.32
C TRP A 375 -9.76 -7.78 -2.56
N HIS A 376 -11.08 -7.95 -2.81
CA HIS A 376 -11.58 -8.79 -3.88
C HIS A 376 -12.15 -7.99 -5.05
N MET A 377 -11.86 -8.47 -6.26
CA MET A 377 -12.48 -7.96 -7.48
C MET A 377 -13.72 -8.79 -7.81
N PHE A 378 -14.86 -8.11 -8.01
CA PHE A 378 -16.12 -8.73 -8.41
C PHE A 378 -16.58 -8.21 -9.77
N VAL A 379 -17.30 -9.09 -10.50
CA VAL A 379 -18.15 -8.71 -11.64
C VAL A 379 -19.59 -8.64 -11.16
N TYR A 380 -20.24 -7.52 -11.40
CA TYR A 380 -21.60 -7.23 -10.98
C TYR A 380 -22.58 -7.34 -12.14
N LEU A 381 -23.77 -7.86 -11.85
CA LEU A 381 -24.93 -7.77 -12.70
C LEU A 381 -25.72 -6.54 -12.30
N MET A 382 -25.82 -5.57 -13.20
CA MET A 382 -26.46 -4.28 -12.95
C MET A 382 -27.81 -4.21 -13.66
N ASP A 383 -28.85 -3.69 -12.98
CA ASP A 383 -30.14 -3.43 -13.61
C ASP A 383 -30.15 -2.10 -14.41
N GLY A 384 -31.25 -1.81 -15.12
CA GLY A 384 -31.39 -0.59 -15.91
C GLY A 384 -31.49 0.70 -15.06
N SER A 385 -31.53 0.59 -13.73
CA SER A 385 -31.49 1.72 -12.77
C SER A 385 -30.12 1.90 -12.14
N GLY A 386 -29.15 1.06 -12.51
CA GLY A 386 -27.79 1.10 -11.96
C GLY A 386 -27.61 0.39 -10.61
N ASN A 387 -28.58 -0.44 -10.19
CA ASN A 387 -28.44 -1.21 -8.97
C ASN A 387 -27.71 -2.54 -9.23
N ALA A 388 -26.77 -2.90 -8.37
CA ALA A 388 -26.14 -4.21 -8.37
C ALA A 388 -27.13 -5.28 -7.86
N ILE A 389 -27.58 -6.18 -8.74
CA ILE A 389 -28.53 -7.24 -8.40
C ILE A 389 -27.81 -8.48 -7.89
N LYS A 390 -26.63 -8.73 -8.43
CA LYS A 390 -25.82 -9.92 -8.14
C LYS A 390 -24.35 -9.63 -8.41
N ARG A 391 -23.48 -10.27 -7.64
CA ARG A 391 -22.04 -10.24 -7.88
C ARG A 391 -21.48 -11.64 -8.10
N TYR A 392 -20.42 -11.72 -8.85
CA TYR A 392 -19.64 -12.93 -9.14
C TYR A 392 -18.20 -12.63 -8.71
N ASP A 393 -17.69 -13.42 -7.79
CA ASP A 393 -16.29 -13.36 -7.41
C ASP A 393 -15.43 -13.76 -8.61
N THR A 394 -14.43 -12.96 -8.94
CA THR A 394 -13.50 -13.25 -10.02
C THR A 394 -12.49 -14.32 -9.63
N GLY A 395 -12.23 -14.49 -8.33
CA GLY A 395 -11.21 -15.37 -7.79
C GLY A 395 -9.78 -14.95 -8.15
N VAL A 396 -9.60 -13.70 -8.65
CA VAL A 396 -8.26 -13.16 -8.87
C VAL A 396 -7.64 -12.71 -7.55
N ASP A 397 -6.43 -13.12 -7.31
CA ASP A 397 -5.62 -12.59 -6.22
C ASP A 397 -4.92 -11.32 -6.68
N LEU A 398 -5.37 -10.16 -6.18
CA LEU A 398 -4.81 -8.87 -6.55
C LEU A 398 -3.42 -8.66 -5.95
N THR A 399 -3.09 -9.35 -4.86
CA THR A 399 -1.77 -9.26 -4.22
C THR A 399 -0.67 -9.89 -5.10
N GLU A 400 -1.05 -10.83 -5.97
CA GLU A 400 -0.14 -11.50 -6.90
C GLU A 400 0.04 -10.75 -8.23
N ILE A 401 -0.79 -9.70 -8.51
CA ILE A 401 -0.61 -8.88 -9.72
C ILE A 401 0.31 -7.71 -9.35
N CYS A 402 1.60 -8.00 -9.33
CA CYS A 402 2.64 -7.03 -9.05
C CYS A 402 2.73 -5.93 -10.11
N GLY A 403 3.52 -4.90 -9.85
CA GLY A 403 3.62 -3.74 -10.74
C GLY A 403 3.95 -4.10 -12.19
N GLN A 404 3.16 -3.58 -13.14
CA GLN A 404 3.25 -3.81 -14.60
C GLN A 404 2.91 -5.25 -15.05
N GLU A 405 2.22 -6.03 -14.21
CA GLU A 405 1.78 -7.38 -14.53
C GLU A 405 0.29 -7.47 -14.85
N SER A 406 -0.16 -8.63 -15.32
CA SER A 406 -1.55 -8.91 -15.67
C SER A 406 -1.97 -10.33 -15.37
N ALA A 407 -3.27 -10.51 -15.09
CA ALA A 407 -3.91 -11.81 -14.93
C ALA A 407 -5.19 -11.94 -15.77
N ASP A 408 -5.48 -13.13 -16.27
CA ASP A 408 -6.72 -13.44 -16.97
C ASP A 408 -7.73 -14.08 -16.01
N VAL A 409 -8.92 -13.50 -15.95
CA VAL A 409 -10.07 -13.99 -15.18
C VAL A 409 -11.14 -14.55 -16.10
N LYS A 410 -11.78 -15.63 -15.71
CA LYS A 410 -12.88 -16.22 -16.49
C LYS A 410 -14.07 -16.57 -15.60
N LEU A 411 -15.21 -16.02 -15.97
CA LEU A 411 -16.51 -16.30 -15.35
C LEU A 411 -17.46 -16.97 -16.34
N ASN A 412 -18.44 -17.72 -15.81
CA ASN A 412 -19.49 -18.33 -16.63
C ASN A 412 -20.86 -17.95 -16.08
N ILE A 413 -21.66 -17.26 -16.90
CA ILE A 413 -23.01 -16.81 -16.57
C ILE A 413 -24.02 -17.66 -17.33
N THR A 414 -25.05 -18.13 -16.65
CA THR A 414 -26.06 -19.05 -17.20
C THR A 414 -27.48 -18.63 -16.83
N GLY A 415 -28.50 -19.34 -17.31
CA GLY A 415 -29.89 -19.17 -16.90
C GLY A 415 -30.48 -17.80 -17.29
N ASP A 416 -31.23 -17.20 -16.38
CA ASP A 416 -31.92 -15.93 -16.62
C ASP A 416 -30.96 -14.74 -16.65
N ASP A 417 -29.89 -14.75 -15.87
CA ASP A 417 -28.85 -13.71 -15.87
C ASP A 417 -28.26 -13.57 -17.29
N ARG A 418 -27.93 -14.69 -17.94
CA ARG A 418 -27.47 -14.69 -19.34
C ARG A 418 -28.51 -14.10 -20.29
N LYS A 419 -29.81 -14.47 -20.12
CA LYS A 419 -30.88 -13.95 -21.00
C LYS A 419 -31.03 -12.43 -20.88
N HIS A 420 -31.01 -11.92 -19.65
CA HIS A 420 -31.12 -10.50 -19.38
C HIS A 420 -29.92 -9.70 -19.90
N LEU A 421 -28.70 -10.26 -19.84
CA LEU A 421 -27.51 -9.65 -20.45
C LEU A 421 -27.59 -9.64 -21.99
N LEU A 422 -28.07 -10.72 -22.61
CA LEU A 422 -28.13 -10.81 -24.06
C LEU A 422 -29.24 -9.94 -24.67
N ASN A 423 -30.34 -9.69 -23.96
CA ASN A 423 -31.42 -8.80 -24.41
C ASN A 423 -31.23 -7.33 -23.99
N GLY A 424 -30.14 -7.00 -23.26
CA GLY A 424 -29.80 -5.65 -22.84
C GLY A 424 -30.62 -5.13 -21.66
N THR A 425 -31.36 -5.98 -20.93
CA THR A 425 -32.07 -5.57 -19.69
C THR A 425 -31.09 -5.33 -18.53
N TYR A 426 -29.98 -6.09 -18.53
CA TYR A 426 -28.88 -5.96 -17.56
C TYR A 426 -27.58 -5.64 -18.29
N SER A 427 -26.65 -5.04 -17.54
CA SER A 427 -25.25 -4.82 -17.93
C SER A 427 -24.30 -5.48 -16.94
N LEU A 428 -23.03 -5.59 -17.32
CA LEU A 428 -21.95 -6.02 -16.41
C LEU A 428 -21.13 -4.82 -16.01
N ALA A 429 -20.77 -4.78 -14.76
CA ALA A 429 -19.75 -3.87 -14.23
C ALA A 429 -18.69 -4.64 -13.45
N VAL A 430 -17.53 -4.05 -13.23
CA VAL A 430 -16.45 -4.58 -12.40
C VAL A 430 -16.11 -3.58 -11.31
N GLY A 431 -15.70 -4.06 -10.14
CA GLY A 431 -15.23 -3.22 -9.03
C GLY A 431 -14.40 -4.03 -8.04
N ILE A 432 -13.56 -3.35 -7.27
CA ILE A 432 -12.79 -3.92 -6.17
C ILE A 432 -13.41 -3.43 -4.87
N GLU A 433 -13.91 -4.38 -4.07
CA GLU A 433 -14.61 -4.08 -2.82
C GLU A 433 -13.65 -3.83 -1.67
N ASN A 434 -13.96 -2.80 -0.87
CA ASN A 434 -13.43 -2.69 0.48
C ASN A 434 -14.10 -3.77 1.37
N PRO A 435 -13.34 -4.66 2.01
CA PRO A 435 -13.89 -5.75 2.81
C PRO A 435 -14.70 -5.27 4.01
N ASP A 436 -14.41 -4.09 4.56
CA ASP A 436 -15.11 -3.55 5.73
C ASP A 436 -16.51 -3.01 5.39
N THR A 437 -16.68 -2.47 4.17
CA THR A 437 -17.95 -1.88 3.72
C THR A 437 -18.72 -2.81 2.78
N GLY A 438 -18.07 -3.75 2.11
CA GLY A 438 -18.62 -4.58 1.05
C GLY A 438 -19.02 -3.79 -0.21
N MET A 439 -18.44 -2.59 -0.40
CA MET A 439 -18.72 -1.71 -1.53
C MET A 439 -17.47 -1.49 -2.38
N PRO A 440 -17.60 -1.35 -3.72
CA PRO A 440 -16.48 -0.95 -4.56
C PRO A 440 -15.92 0.42 -4.13
N GLN A 441 -14.60 0.48 -3.91
CA GLN A 441 -13.95 1.72 -3.47
C GLN A 441 -12.73 2.08 -4.32
N VAL A 442 -12.21 1.15 -5.11
CA VAL A 442 -11.04 1.39 -5.97
C VAL A 442 -11.47 1.98 -7.31
N GLN A 443 -10.85 3.09 -7.67
CA GLN A 443 -10.97 3.67 -9.00
C GLN A 443 -10.05 2.91 -9.95
N LEU A 444 -10.63 2.31 -10.99
CA LEU A 444 -9.88 1.55 -11.97
C LEU A 444 -9.28 2.46 -13.05
N ASP A 445 -8.04 2.17 -13.45
CA ASP A 445 -7.34 2.86 -14.54
C ASP A 445 -7.84 2.34 -15.91
N MET A 446 -9.07 2.72 -16.24
CA MET A 446 -9.72 2.35 -17.50
C MET A 446 -10.76 3.39 -17.93
N ASN A 447 -10.86 3.63 -19.24
CA ASN A 447 -11.79 4.58 -19.85
C ASN A 447 -13.20 4.00 -20.01
N ALA A 448 -13.81 3.49 -18.95
CA ALA A 448 -15.18 2.99 -18.94
C ALA A 448 -16.11 3.94 -18.19
N GLU A 449 -17.41 3.87 -18.49
CA GLU A 449 -18.42 4.54 -17.67
C GLU A 449 -18.33 4.00 -16.24
N ASN A 450 -18.33 4.89 -15.25
CA ASN A 450 -18.23 4.59 -13.84
C ASN A 450 -19.39 5.22 -13.07
N MET A 451 -19.98 4.45 -12.16
CA MET A 451 -20.97 4.89 -11.20
C MET A 451 -20.61 4.31 -9.82
N ASP A 452 -20.18 5.18 -8.89
CA ASP A 452 -19.86 4.81 -7.51
C ASP A 452 -18.91 3.59 -7.39
N GLY A 453 -17.85 3.54 -8.19
CA GLY A 453 -16.87 2.45 -8.20
C GLY A 453 -17.24 1.23 -9.06
N TYR A 454 -18.42 1.22 -9.66
CA TYR A 454 -18.85 0.21 -10.63
C TYR A 454 -18.47 0.65 -12.06
N PHE A 455 -17.49 0.00 -12.65
CA PHE A 455 -17.02 0.27 -14.02
C PHE A 455 -17.73 -0.63 -15.02
N PHE A 456 -18.52 -0.05 -15.94
CA PHE A 456 -19.33 -0.81 -16.88
C PHE A 456 -18.47 -1.46 -17.98
N LEU A 457 -18.75 -2.75 -18.24
CA LEU A 457 -18.00 -3.59 -19.19
C LEU A 457 -18.68 -3.74 -20.54
N ASN A 458 -19.93 -3.28 -20.72
CA ASN A 458 -20.72 -3.46 -21.94
C ASN A 458 -21.82 -2.40 -22.12
#